data_aa69127c91f0b5b05b4bfd8e1fc51ee5
#
_entry.id   aa69127c91f0b5b05b4bfd8e1fc51ee5
#
_cell.length_a   1.000
_cell.length_b   1.000
_cell.length_c   1.000
_cell.angle_alpha   90.00
_cell.angle_beta   90.00
_cell.angle_gamma   90.00
#
_symmetry.space_group_name_H-M   'P 1'
#
loop_
_entity.id
_entity.type
_entity.pdbx_description
1 polymer ?
#
loop_
_entity_poly.entity_id
_entity_poly.type
_entity_poly.pdbx_seq_one_letter_code
_entity_poly.pdbx_strand_id
1 'polypeptide(L)'
;MLKNNIKNNILKLKMTTIDYEKFIVYTDGACRNNGKTNALSSIGIYFSNHNLCRVDSISRVLKVPKHTNNIAELTAINESLRKIKEYDIKLPIHLYTDSKYSINVIEKWFPKWTDKDKQQKQNVDLIDDTYKLYLDMKPHLHYIKAHTNLNDEHSLGNAVADQLANDALDKFEIKDKGILKYFQ
;
A
#
# COMPACT_ATOMS: atom_id res chain seq x y z
N MET A 1 5.92 -19.48 -11.36
CA MET A 1 7.12 -18.63 -11.15
C MET A 1 6.91 -17.53 -10.10
N LEU A 2 5.82 -16.77 -10.11
CA LEU A 2 5.56 -15.64 -9.20
C LEU A 2 5.55 -16.02 -7.70
N LYS A 3 4.86 -17.10 -7.32
CA LYS A 3 4.84 -17.55 -5.90
C LYS A 3 6.22 -17.87 -5.31
N ASN A 4 7.17 -18.27 -6.16
CA ASN A 4 8.54 -18.55 -5.71
C ASN A 4 9.32 -17.25 -5.46
N ASN A 5 9.04 -16.16 -6.19
CA ASN A 5 9.71 -14.87 -5.99
C ASN A 5 9.31 -14.22 -4.66
N ILE A 6 8.00 -14.22 -4.30
CA ILE A 6 7.56 -13.70 -3.00
C ILE A 6 8.19 -14.51 -1.87
N LYS A 7 8.13 -15.85 -1.94
CA LYS A 7 8.77 -16.71 -0.93
C LYS A 7 10.26 -16.43 -0.79
N ASN A 8 10.97 -16.25 -1.91
CA ASN A 8 12.40 -15.98 -1.88
C ASN A 8 12.71 -14.57 -1.33
N ASN A 9 11.91 -13.56 -1.66
CA ASN A 9 12.06 -12.22 -1.12
C ASN A 9 11.72 -12.17 0.38
N ILE A 10 10.66 -12.83 0.82
CA ILE A 10 10.31 -12.96 2.24
C ILE A 10 11.38 -13.77 3.00
N LEU A 11 11.96 -14.81 2.41
CA LEU A 11 13.06 -15.56 3.02
C LEU A 11 14.33 -14.70 3.17
N LYS A 12 14.66 -13.88 2.17
CA LYS A 12 15.78 -12.93 2.24
C LYS A 12 15.57 -11.89 3.33
N LEU A 13 14.35 -11.35 3.47
CA LEU A 13 14.00 -10.39 4.52
C LEU A 13 14.01 -11.01 5.93
N LYS A 14 13.66 -12.29 6.07
CA LYS A 14 13.73 -13.00 7.37
C LYS A 14 15.15 -13.21 7.91
N MET A 15 16.17 -13.03 7.07
CA MET A 15 17.58 -13.11 7.48
C MET A 15 18.15 -11.77 7.92
N THR A 16 17.41 -10.65 7.72
CA THR A 16 17.78 -9.36 8.30
C THR A 16 17.38 -9.30 9.77
N THR A 17 18.21 -8.67 10.59
CA THR A 17 17.99 -8.48 12.03
C THR A 17 16.63 -7.80 12.23
N ILE A 18 15.72 -8.44 12.97
CA ILE A 18 14.42 -7.85 13.30
C ILE A 18 14.70 -6.60 14.15
N ASP A 19 14.31 -5.45 13.64
CA ASP A 19 14.39 -4.19 14.39
C ASP A 19 13.23 -4.16 15.40
N TYR A 20 13.58 -4.25 16.68
CA TYR A 20 12.61 -4.20 17.78
C TYR A 20 12.27 -2.77 18.22
N GLU A 21 12.94 -1.75 17.67
CA GLU A 21 12.80 -0.36 18.07
C GLU A 21 11.78 0.40 17.22
N LYS A 22 11.42 -0.11 16.05
CA LYS A 22 10.48 0.53 15.11
C LYS A 22 9.58 -0.50 14.42
N PHE A 23 8.40 -0.06 14.01
CA PHE A 23 7.47 -0.85 13.21
C PHE A 23 7.56 -0.44 11.74
N ILE A 24 7.99 -1.36 10.89
CA ILE A 24 8.24 -1.08 9.48
C ILE A 24 7.10 -1.65 8.62
N VAL A 25 6.53 -0.79 7.77
CA VAL A 25 5.49 -1.15 6.81
C VAL A 25 5.83 -0.60 5.42
N TYR A 26 5.55 -1.40 4.40
CA TYR A 26 5.68 -1.05 2.98
C TYR A 26 4.30 -1.08 2.33
N THR A 27 4.00 -0.06 1.53
CA THR A 27 2.71 0.08 0.87
C THR A 27 2.88 0.33 -0.61
N ASP A 28 2.04 -0.30 -1.42
CA ASP A 28 1.96 -0.09 -2.86
C ASP A 28 0.52 -0.17 -3.36
N GLY A 29 0.23 0.54 -4.43
CA GLY A 29 -1.05 0.57 -5.09
C GLY A 29 -0.94 0.27 -6.57
N ALA A 30 -1.56 -0.81 -7.06
CA ALA A 30 -1.60 -1.14 -8.48
C ALA A 30 -2.92 -0.75 -9.12
N CYS A 31 -2.87 -0.28 -10.37
CA CYS A 31 -4.06 0.01 -11.15
C CYS A 31 -3.87 -0.40 -12.61
N ARG A 32 -4.60 -1.44 -13.05
CA ARG A 32 -4.68 -1.82 -14.46
C ARG A 32 -5.67 -0.94 -15.19
N ASN A 33 -5.37 -0.67 -16.47
CA ASN A 33 -6.21 0.20 -17.32
C ASN A 33 -6.50 1.57 -16.69
N ASN A 34 -5.54 2.12 -15.93
CA ASN A 34 -5.67 3.43 -15.29
C ASN A 34 -6.16 4.49 -16.29
N GLY A 35 -7.21 5.25 -15.90
CA GLY A 35 -7.85 6.26 -16.75
C GLY A 35 -8.90 5.72 -17.74
N LYS A 36 -9.16 4.40 -17.77
CA LYS A 36 -10.22 3.78 -18.59
C LYS A 36 -11.42 3.38 -17.75
N THR A 37 -12.56 3.13 -18.41
CA THR A 37 -13.81 2.70 -17.75
C THR A 37 -13.73 1.33 -17.10
N ASN A 38 -12.86 0.46 -17.63
CA ASN A 38 -12.58 -0.88 -17.07
C ASN A 38 -11.33 -0.89 -16.19
N ALA A 39 -10.98 0.23 -15.58
CA ALA A 39 -9.88 0.27 -14.63
C ALA A 39 -10.19 -0.60 -13.41
N LEU A 40 -9.16 -1.27 -12.90
CA LEU A 40 -9.23 -2.10 -11.71
C LEU A 40 -7.99 -1.85 -10.86
N SER A 41 -8.18 -1.60 -9.57
CA SER A 41 -7.08 -1.29 -8.66
C SER A 41 -7.05 -2.20 -7.44
N SER A 42 -5.87 -2.34 -6.88
CA SER A 42 -5.57 -3.17 -5.72
C SER A 42 -4.56 -2.50 -4.81
N ILE A 43 -4.41 -3.05 -3.63
CA ILE A 43 -3.40 -2.65 -2.66
C ILE A 43 -2.54 -3.84 -2.23
N GLY A 44 -1.28 -3.54 -1.96
CA GLY A 44 -0.34 -4.41 -1.29
C GLY A 44 0.24 -3.72 -0.07
N ILE A 45 0.15 -4.37 1.09
CA ILE A 45 0.71 -3.87 2.35
C ILE A 45 1.54 -4.99 2.96
N TYR A 46 2.81 -4.72 3.18
CA TYR A 46 3.73 -5.66 3.81
C TYR A 46 4.23 -5.12 5.15
N PHE A 47 3.90 -5.83 6.22
CA PHE A 47 4.39 -5.55 7.56
C PHE A 47 5.62 -6.41 7.83
N SER A 48 6.83 -5.79 7.85
CA SER A 48 8.08 -6.56 7.98
C SER A 48 8.25 -7.18 9.37
N ASN A 49 7.72 -6.52 10.41
CA ASN A 49 7.74 -7.00 11.79
C ASN A 49 6.52 -7.87 12.16
N HIS A 50 5.85 -8.50 11.18
CA HIS A 50 4.61 -9.26 11.39
C HIS A 50 4.70 -10.33 12.50
N ASN A 51 5.88 -10.93 12.70
CA ASN A 51 6.11 -11.92 13.75
C ASN A 51 6.01 -11.34 15.16
N LEU A 52 6.28 -10.03 15.34
CA LEU A 52 6.22 -9.36 16.64
C LEU A 52 4.79 -9.00 17.02
N CYS A 53 3.99 -8.58 16.04
CA CYS A 53 2.68 -7.97 16.28
C CYS A 53 1.52 -8.80 15.69
N ARG A 54 1.80 -9.95 15.05
CA ARG A 54 0.82 -10.83 14.38
C ARG A 54 -0.08 -10.10 13.37
N VAL A 55 0.47 -9.07 12.71
CA VAL A 55 -0.24 -8.32 11.67
C VAL A 55 0.02 -8.97 10.33
N ASP A 56 -1.01 -9.49 9.70
CA ASP A 56 -0.90 -10.13 8.39
C ASP A 56 -0.79 -9.10 7.26
N SER A 57 0.07 -9.39 6.28
CA SER A 57 0.17 -8.60 5.05
C SER A 57 -1.15 -8.61 4.28
N ILE A 58 -1.44 -7.50 3.59
CA ILE A 58 -2.69 -7.32 2.87
C ILE A 58 -2.41 -7.36 1.36
N SER A 59 -3.24 -8.14 0.64
CA SER A 59 -3.25 -8.22 -0.82
C SER A 59 -4.70 -8.35 -1.27
N ARG A 60 -5.29 -7.27 -1.78
CA ARG A 60 -6.70 -7.29 -2.21
C ARG A 60 -7.04 -6.25 -3.26
N VAL A 61 -8.02 -6.57 -4.09
CA VAL A 61 -8.65 -5.65 -5.03
C VAL A 61 -9.52 -4.65 -4.27
N LEU A 62 -9.52 -3.41 -4.70
CA LEU A 62 -10.36 -2.36 -4.12
C LEU A 62 -11.81 -2.47 -4.60
N LYS A 63 -12.74 -2.16 -3.70
CA LYS A 63 -14.16 -1.97 -4.00
C LYS A 63 -14.48 -0.48 -3.91
N VAL A 64 -14.16 0.25 -4.96
CA VAL A 64 -14.31 1.71 -5.03
C VAL A 64 -15.04 2.11 -6.31
N PRO A 65 -15.78 3.24 -6.33
CA PRO A 65 -16.52 3.67 -7.51
C PRO A 65 -15.61 4.12 -8.66
N LYS A 66 -14.38 4.50 -8.38
CA LYS A 66 -13.38 4.91 -9.37
C LYS A 66 -12.03 4.31 -9.04
N HIS A 67 -11.44 3.65 -10.01
CA HIS A 67 -10.11 3.04 -9.90
C HIS A 67 -9.05 3.92 -10.54
N THR A 68 -8.07 4.35 -9.76
CA THR A 68 -6.86 5.06 -10.24
C THR A 68 -5.66 4.64 -9.42
N ASN A 69 -4.47 4.84 -9.99
CA ASN A 69 -3.23 4.58 -9.25
C ASN A 69 -3.16 5.39 -7.95
N ASN A 70 -3.47 6.68 -8.00
CA ASN A 70 -3.45 7.54 -6.81
C ASN A 70 -4.42 7.09 -5.70
N ILE A 71 -5.61 6.59 -6.07
CA ILE A 71 -6.55 6.02 -5.09
C ILE A 71 -5.97 4.76 -4.46
N ALA A 72 -5.37 3.87 -5.26
CA ALA A 72 -4.76 2.65 -4.76
C ALA A 72 -3.63 2.95 -3.76
N GLU A 73 -2.70 3.82 -4.13
CA GLU A 73 -1.58 4.24 -3.29
C GLU A 73 -2.03 4.86 -1.96
N LEU A 74 -2.93 5.85 -2.03
CA LEU A 74 -3.48 6.49 -0.82
C LEU A 74 -4.25 5.49 0.05
N THR A 75 -5.01 4.58 -0.57
CA THR A 75 -5.75 3.56 0.18
C THR A 75 -4.81 2.57 0.88
N ALA A 76 -3.69 2.19 0.24
CA ALA A 76 -2.70 1.33 0.86
C ALA A 76 -2.09 1.98 2.12
N ILE A 77 -1.76 3.27 2.06
CA ILE A 77 -1.29 4.03 3.23
C ILE A 77 -2.39 4.12 4.30
N ASN A 78 -3.60 4.53 3.92
CA ASN A 78 -4.73 4.67 4.84
C ASN A 78 -5.00 3.37 5.61
N GLU A 79 -5.11 2.25 4.89
CA GLU A 79 -5.41 0.95 5.50
C GLU A 79 -4.26 0.41 6.35
N SER A 80 -3.02 0.66 5.95
CA SER A 80 -1.87 0.28 6.77
C SER A 80 -1.92 0.98 8.14
N LEU A 81 -2.21 2.28 8.17
CA LEU A 81 -2.32 3.05 9.41
C LEU A 81 -3.54 2.60 10.25
N ARG A 82 -4.70 2.36 9.62
CA ARG A 82 -5.87 1.80 10.31
C ARG A 82 -5.54 0.46 10.96
N LYS A 83 -4.84 -0.41 10.24
CA LYS A 83 -4.46 -1.72 10.74
C LYS A 83 -3.49 -1.63 11.90
N ILE A 84 -2.48 -0.77 11.81
CA ILE A 84 -1.52 -0.52 12.90
C ILE A 84 -2.25 0.01 14.14
N LYS A 85 -3.23 0.91 13.97
CA LYS A 85 -4.06 1.45 15.05
C LYS A 85 -4.94 0.36 15.68
N GLU A 86 -5.57 -0.48 14.87
CA GLU A 86 -6.40 -1.61 15.33
C GLU A 86 -5.61 -2.58 16.22
N TYR A 87 -4.35 -2.85 15.89
CA TYR A 87 -3.46 -3.73 16.66
C TYR A 87 -2.76 -3.03 17.81
N ASP A 88 -3.06 -1.75 18.05
CA ASP A 88 -2.49 -0.94 19.13
C ASP A 88 -0.96 -0.93 19.19
N ILE A 89 -0.32 -0.88 18.00
CA ILE A 89 1.14 -0.88 17.89
C ILE A 89 1.70 0.42 18.48
N LYS A 90 2.60 0.30 19.47
CA LYS A 90 3.19 1.44 20.19
C LYS A 90 4.59 1.83 19.72
N LEU A 91 5.16 1.07 18.81
CA LEU A 91 6.49 1.37 18.26
C LEU A 91 6.42 2.56 17.29
N PRO A 92 7.50 3.34 17.15
CA PRO A 92 7.62 4.33 16.09
C PRO A 92 7.37 3.70 14.72
N ILE A 93 6.45 4.28 13.94
CA ILE A 93 6.02 3.74 12.66
C ILE A 93 6.89 4.31 11.55
N HIS A 94 7.54 3.46 10.77
CA HIS A 94 8.26 3.80 9.56
C HIS A 94 7.54 3.21 8.35
N LEU A 95 6.86 4.07 7.56
CA LEU A 95 6.10 3.69 6.39
C LEU A 95 6.86 4.06 5.12
N TYR A 96 7.10 3.06 4.29
CA TYR A 96 7.81 3.18 3.02
C TYR A 96 6.82 3.02 1.85
N THR A 97 6.90 3.94 0.88
CA THR A 97 6.10 3.91 -0.35
C THR A 97 6.88 4.54 -1.51
N ASP A 98 6.63 4.11 -2.74
CA ASP A 98 7.18 4.74 -3.94
C ASP A 98 6.25 5.83 -4.52
N SER A 99 5.14 6.10 -3.86
CA SER A 99 4.20 7.16 -4.22
C SER A 99 4.62 8.54 -3.69
N LYS A 100 5.42 9.27 -4.46
CA LYS A 100 5.70 10.69 -4.16
C LYS A 100 4.44 11.53 -4.05
N TYR A 101 3.41 11.19 -4.84
CA TYR A 101 2.13 11.87 -4.79
C TYR A 101 1.51 11.75 -3.39
N SER A 102 1.42 10.53 -2.87
CA SER A 102 0.79 10.28 -1.57
C SER A 102 1.53 10.98 -0.43
N ILE A 103 2.87 10.91 -0.41
CA ILE A 103 3.66 11.64 0.60
C ILE A 103 3.43 13.15 0.49
N ASN A 104 3.53 13.71 -0.72
CA ASN A 104 3.38 15.16 -0.89
C ASN A 104 1.96 15.64 -0.57
N VAL A 105 0.92 14.86 -0.89
CA VAL A 105 -0.45 15.26 -0.56
C VAL A 105 -0.67 15.25 0.95
N ILE A 106 -0.18 14.25 1.66
CA ILE A 106 -0.34 14.13 3.12
C ILE A 106 0.47 15.20 3.84
N GLU A 107 1.77 15.33 3.55
CA GLU A 107 2.66 16.17 4.36
C GLU A 107 2.70 17.63 3.93
N LYS A 108 2.49 17.92 2.63
CA LYS A 108 2.79 19.26 2.09
C LYS A 108 1.59 19.98 1.54
N TRP A 109 0.69 19.29 0.83
CA TRP A 109 -0.36 19.96 0.09
C TRP A 109 -1.65 20.09 0.88
N PHE A 110 -2.18 18.98 1.40
CA PHE A 110 -3.45 18.97 2.12
C PHE A 110 -3.47 19.91 3.35
N PRO A 111 -2.40 20.02 4.16
CA PRO A 111 -2.38 20.98 5.28
C PRO A 111 -2.54 22.44 4.87
N LYS A 112 -2.29 22.75 3.60
CA LYS A 112 -2.38 24.13 3.05
C LYS A 112 -3.66 24.38 2.28
N TRP A 113 -4.49 23.35 2.05
CA TRP A 113 -5.71 23.53 1.28
C TRP A 113 -6.78 24.25 2.10
N THR A 114 -7.34 25.29 1.49
CA THR A 114 -8.55 25.95 1.98
C THR A 114 -9.78 25.07 1.70
N ASP A 115 -10.92 25.38 2.31
CA ASP A 115 -12.16 24.65 2.03
C ASP A 115 -12.57 24.79 0.55
N LYS A 116 -12.28 25.93 -0.08
CA LYS A 116 -12.49 26.14 -1.52
C LYS A 116 -11.58 25.22 -2.35
N ASP A 117 -10.31 25.05 -1.95
CA ASP A 117 -9.41 24.13 -2.64
C ASP A 117 -9.93 22.70 -2.54
N LYS A 118 -10.36 22.26 -1.35
CA LYS A 118 -10.87 20.91 -1.11
C LYS A 118 -12.06 20.58 -2.01
N GLN A 119 -12.98 21.54 -2.23
CA GLN A 119 -14.14 21.35 -3.11
C GLN A 119 -13.76 21.06 -4.57
N GLN A 120 -12.57 21.45 -5.01
CA GLN A 120 -12.10 21.29 -6.39
C GLN A 120 -11.14 20.11 -6.59
N LYS A 121 -10.72 19.45 -5.52
CA LYS A 121 -9.75 18.34 -5.59
C LYS A 121 -10.44 16.99 -5.64
N GLN A 122 -9.76 16.03 -6.24
CA GLN A 122 -10.20 14.64 -6.23
C GLN A 122 -9.74 13.93 -4.96
N ASN A 123 -10.46 12.91 -4.56
CA ASN A 123 -10.11 12.00 -3.45
C ASN A 123 -10.00 12.70 -2.08
N VAL A 124 -10.66 13.85 -1.90
CA VAL A 124 -10.51 14.68 -0.69
C VAL A 124 -10.87 13.90 0.57
N ASP A 125 -11.96 13.12 0.55
CA ASP A 125 -12.41 12.36 1.71
C ASP A 125 -11.36 11.31 2.13
N LEU A 126 -10.77 10.61 1.16
CA LEU A 126 -9.70 9.65 1.41
C LEU A 126 -8.43 10.34 1.93
N ILE A 127 -8.09 11.51 1.37
CA ILE A 127 -6.95 12.30 1.80
C ILE A 127 -7.16 12.81 3.22
N ASP A 128 -8.33 13.37 3.54
CA ASP A 128 -8.66 13.89 4.87
C ASP A 128 -8.62 12.79 5.94
N ASP A 129 -9.21 11.65 5.63
CA ASP A 129 -9.18 10.50 6.52
C ASP A 129 -7.74 9.98 6.77
N THR A 130 -6.94 9.91 5.70
CA THR A 130 -5.53 9.51 5.80
C THR A 130 -4.72 10.52 6.60
N TYR A 131 -4.98 11.82 6.39
CA TYR A 131 -4.31 12.88 7.11
C TYR A 131 -4.64 12.89 8.60
N LYS A 132 -5.90 12.59 8.98
CA LYS A 132 -6.28 12.43 10.39
C LYS A 132 -5.52 11.28 11.06
N LEU A 133 -5.38 10.14 10.37
CA LEU A 133 -4.56 9.03 10.86
C LEU A 133 -3.07 9.42 10.97
N TYR A 134 -2.57 10.15 9.98
CA TYR A 134 -1.20 10.66 9.97
C TYR A 134 -0.93 11.58 11.18
N LEU A 135 -1.83 12.49 11.51
CA LEU A 135 -1.69 13.38 12.68
C LEU A 135 -1.76 12.64 14.02
N ASP A 136 -2.62 11.64 14.11
CA ASP A 136 -2.83 10.83 15.30
C ASP A 136 -1.64 9.93 15.59
N MET A 137 -1.15 9.22 14.57
CA MET A 137 -0.15 8.18 14.71
C MET A 137 1.29 8.65 14.45
N LYS A 138 1.45 9.80 13.80
CA LYS A 138 2.73 10.46 13.48
C LYS A 138 3.76 9.50 12.84
N PRO A 139 3.40 8.76 11.78
CA PRO A 139 4.35 7.89 11.10
C PRO A 139 5.43 8.70 10.40
N HIS A 140 6.63 8.14 10.35
CA HIS A 140 7.69 8.63 9.46
C HIS A 140 7.44 8.09 8.06
N LEU A 141 7.05 8.96 7.11
CA LEU A 141 6.85 8.60 5.71
C LEU A 141 8.18 8.67 4.95
N HIS A 142 8.53 7.57 4.28
CA HIS A 142 9.77 7.44 3.53
C HIS A 142 9.45 7.16 2.06
N TYR A 143 10.02 7.99 1.18
CA TYR A 143 10.00 7.69 -0.24
C TYR A 143 11.06 6.64 -0.57
N ILE A 144 10.65 5.61 -1.29
CA ILE A 144 11.57 4.65 -1.90
C ILE A 144 11.39 4.63 -3.41
N LYS A 145 12.47 4.44 -4.15
CA LYS A 145 12.38 4.31 -5.61
C LYS A 145 11.92 2.92 -5.98
N ALA A 146 10.86 2.83 -6.82
CA ALA A 146 10.37 1.57 -7.36
C ALA A 146 11.40 0.86 -8.26
N HIS A 147 11.30 -0.47 -8.34
CA HIS A 147 12.00 -1.32 -9.30
C HIS A 147 13.52 -1.09 -9.41
N THR A 148 14.18 -0.88 -8.26
CA THR A 148 15.63 -0.62 -8.24
C THR A 148 16.47 -1.87 -8.50
N ASN A 149 15.90 -3.07 -8.38
CA ASN A 149 16.60 -4.36 -8.39
C ASN A 149 17.74 -4.46 -7.34
N LEU A 150 17.76 -3.58 -6.36
CA LEU A 150 18.70 -3.65 -5.24
C LEU A 150 18.26 -4.73 -4.25
N ASN A 151 19.24 -5.29 -3.54
CA ASN A 151 18.99 -6.33 -2.54
C ASN A 151 19.03 -5.78 -1.09
N ASP A 152 18.88 -4.47 -0.93
CA ASP A 152 18.73 -3.86 0.40
C ASP A 152 17.33 -4.11 0.98
N GLU A 153 17.22 -3.97 2.30
CA GLU A 153 15.98 -4.26 3.04
C GLU A 153 14.77 -3.50 2.48
N HIS A 154 14.94 -2.20 2.21
CA HIS A 154 13.81 -1.35 1.83
C HIS A 154 13.39 -1.59 0.38
N SER A 155 14.33 -1.83 -0.53
CA SER A 155 14.03 -2.23 -1.91
C SER A 155 13.32 -3.57 -1.97
N LEU A 156 13.71 -4.55 -1.15
CA LEU A 156 13.04 -5.85 -1.05
C LEU A 156 11.65 -5.73 -0.42
N GLY A 157 11.50 -4.91 0.63
CA GLY A 157 10.20 -4.67 1.28
C GLY A 157 9.20 -4.04 0.32
N ASN A 158 9.63 -3.01 -0.44
CA ASN A 158 8.80 -2.40 -1.48
C ASN A 158 8.42 -3.39 -2.59
N ALA A 159 9.36 -4.22 -3.03
CA ALA A 159 9.08 -5.25 -4.03
C ALA A 159 8.05 -6.29 -3.54
N VAL A 160 8.00 -6.57 -2.23
CA VAL A 160 6.96 -7.44 -1.66
C VAL A 160 5.60 -6.75 -1.70
N ALA A 161 5.51 -5.46 -1.34
CA ALA A 161 4.25 -4.71 -1.40
C ALA A 161 3.72 -4.61 -2.85
N ASP A 162 4.58 -4.26 -3.82
CA ASP A 162 4.25 -4.26 -5.26
C ASP A 162 3.71 -5.63 -5.71
N GLN A 163 4.40 -6.70 -5.35
CA GLN A 163 3.97 -8.05 -5.70
C GLN A 163 2.61 -8.41 -5.09
N LEU A 164 2.35 -8.01 -3.83
CA LEU A 164 1.05 -8.24 -3.18
C LEU A 164 -0.08 -7.50 -3.89
N ALA A 165 0.15 -6.25 -4.32
CA ALA A 165 -0.82 -5.48 -5.08
C ALA A 165 -1.12 -6.12 -6.44
N ASN A 166 -0.09 -6.52 -7.19
CA ASN A 166 -0.22 -7.17 -8.49
C ASN A 166 -0.87 -8.56 -8.39
N ASP A 167 -0.51 -9.37 -7.40
CA ASP A 167 -1.11 -10.70 -7.15
C ASP A 167 -2.62 -10.63 -6.91
N ALA A 168 -3.09 -9.56 -6.26
CA ALA A 168 -4.53 -9.37 -6.05
C ALA A 168 -5.28 -9.20 -7.37
N LEU A 169 -4.72 -8.42 -8.32
CA LEU A 169 -5.30 -8.23 -9.66
C LEU A 169 -5.25 -9.52 -10.47
N ASP A 170 -4.13 -10.25 -10.46
CA ASP A 170 -3.99 -11.52 -11.17
C ASP A 170 -5.00 -12.55 -10.73
N LYS A 171 -5.18 -12.72 -9.42
CA LYS A 171 -6.16 -13.65 -8.84
C LYS A 171 -7.59 -13.27 -9.21
N PHE A 172 -7.90 -11.97 -9.22
CA PHE A 172 -9.21 -11.48 -9.59
C PHE A 172 -9.52 -11.78 -11.05
N GLU A 173 -8.60 -11.48 -11.98
CA GLU A 173 -8.77 -11.73 -13.40
C GLU A 173 -8.90 -13.23 -13.75
N ILE A 174 -8.14 -14.10 -13.06
CA ILE A 174 -8.25 -15.54 -13.24
C ILE A 174 -9.63 -16.03 -12.83
N LYS A 175 -10.14 -15.52 -11.69
CA LYS A 175 -11.48 -15.88 -11.18
C LYS A 175 -12.57 -15.42 -12.13
N ASP A 176 -12.49 -14.18 -12.62
CA ASP A 176 -13.45 -13.59 -13.55
C ASP A 176 -13.50 -14.38 -14.86
N LYS A 177 -12.34 -14.67 -15.48
CA LYS A 177 -12.24 -15.52 -16.68
C LYS A 177 -12.71 -16.96 -16.45
N GLY A 178 -12.50 -17.50 -15.23
CA GLY A 178 -12.97 -18.82 -14.85
C GLY A 178 -14.50 -18.90 -14.78
N ILE A 179 -15.14 -17.88 -14.22
CA ILE A 179 -16.61 -17.79 -14.15
C ILE A 179 -17.22 -17.71 -15.55
N LEU A 180 -16.64 -16.89 -16.44
CA LEU A 180 -17.14 -16.74 -17.82
C LEU A 180 -17.10 -18.05 -18.63
N LYS A 181 -16.17 -18.98 -18.33
CA LYS A 181 -16.13 -20.30 -19.00
C LYS A 181 -17.30 -21.22 -18.66
N TYR A 182 -18.02 -21.01 -17.57
CA TYR A 182 -19.18 -21.81 -17.18
C TYR A 182 -20.50 -21.28 -17.75
N PHE A 183 -20.50 -20.11 -18.38
CA PHE A 183 -21.67 -19.48 -19.00
C PHE A 183 -21.63 -19.45 -20.54
N GLN A 184 -20.62 -20.09 -21.15
CA GLN A 184 -20.53 -20.35 -22.60
C GLN A 184 -20.78 -21.83 -22.88
#